data_43aa423e63fb5bd397eb2105ec49e131
#
_entry.id   43aa423e63fb5bd397eb2105ec49e131
#
_cell.length_a   1.000
_cell.length_b   1.000
_cell.length_c   1.000
_cell.angle_alpha   90.00
_cell.angle_beta   90.00
_cell.angle_gamma   90.00
#
_symmetry.space_group_name_H-M   'P 1'
#
loop_
_entity.id
_entity.type
_entity.pdbx_description
1 polymer ?
#
loop_
_entity_poly.entity_id
_entity_poly.type
_entity_poly.pdbx_seq_one_letter_code
_entity_poly.pdbx_strand_id
1 'polypeptide(L)'
;MYEKLYRELLLRYNELERENTRLSEENLQLRRQLGFAEIPGENVEKPVTDVASVNKYSSSKEKIELFRSLFRGKEDVFARRWQSTTSGKSGYQPVCENEWAEGLCDKRKYKCANCPNRMLKSLNDEDIYKHLEGKDGLARDVIGIYPMLHDETCNFLCADFDEEGFEKDVSAFREVCKELDIPV
;
A
#
# COMPACT_ATOMS: atom_id res chain seq x y z
N MET A 1 -4.44 -13.81 32.49
CA MET A 1 -5.40 -13.89 31.37
C MET A 1 -4.67 -13.66 30.04
N TYR A 2 -3.96 -12.56 29.87
CA TYR A 2 -3.22 -12.22 28.63
C TYR A 2 -2.16 -13.23 28.22
N GLU A 3 -1.41 -13.77 29.16
CA GLU A 3 -0.33 -14.74 28.88
C GLU A 3 -0.86 -16.06 28.26
N LYS A 4 -2.04 -16.51 28.68
CA LYS A 4 -2.68 -17.70 28.09
C LYS A 4 -3.13 -17.41 26.66
N LEU A 5 -3.74 -16.26 26.42
CA LEU A 5 -4.18 -15.83 25.10
C LEU A 5 -2.99 -15.66 24.15
N TYR A 6 -1.89 -15.08 24.63
CA TYR A 6 -0.66 -14.90 23.85
C TYR A 6 -0.05 -16.25 23.43
N ARG A 7 0.03 -17.22 24.35
CA ARG A 7 0.52 -18.57 24.02
C ARG A 7 -0.36 -19.28 23.00
N GLU A 8 -1.67 -19.13 23.11
CA GLU A 8 -2.63 -19.71 22.17
C GLU A 8 -2.49 -19.07 20.78
N LEU A 9 -2.33 -17.75 20.72
CA LEU A 9 -2.09 -17.01 19.50
C LEU A 9 -0.76 -17.42 18.82
N LEU A 10 0.29 -17.57 19.61
CA LEU A 10 1.61 -17.99 19.13
C LEU A 10 1.58 -19.41 18.56
N LEU A 11 0.87 -20.33 19.21
CA LEU A 11 0.69 -21.69 18.69
C LEU A 11 -0.04 -21.66 17.35
N ARG A 12 -1.12 -20.88 17.24
CA ARG A 12 -1.89 -20.73 16.02
C ARG A 12 -1.12 -20.06 14.90
N TYR A 13 -0.30 -19.06 15.23
CA TYR A 13 0.62 -18.43 14.29
C TYR A 13 1.62 -19.45 13.71
N ASN A 14 2.27 -20.23 14.56
CA ASN A 14 3.23 -21.26 14.12
C ASN A 14 2.57 -22.36 13.28
N GLU A 15 1.31 -22.71 13.56
CA GLU A 15 0.54 -23.65 12.73
C GLU A 15 0.26 -23.08 11.35
N LEU A 16 -0.17 -21.82 11.28
CA LEU A 16 -0.42 -21.12 10.02
C LEU A 16 0.84 -20.93 9.19
N GLU A 17 1.96 -20.64 9.81
CA GLU A 17 3.26 -20.50 9.13
C GLU A 17 3.69 -21.84 8.50
N ARG A 18 3.54 -22.95 9.22
CA ARG A 18 3.81 -24.29 8.67
C ARG A 18 2.90 -24.63 7.51
N GLU A 19 1.60 -24.32 7.63
CA GLU A 19 0.63 -24.59 6.57
C GLU A 19 0.91 -23.72 5.34
N ASN A 20 1.29 -22.45 5.52
CA ASN A 20 1.65 -21.56 4.43
C ASN A 20 2.90 -22.07 3.69
N THR A 21 3.92 -22.51 4.42
CA THR A 21 5.11 -23.14 3.83
C THR A 21 4.74 -24.38 3.01
N ARG A 22 3.93 -25.28 3.58
CA ARG A 22 3.44 -26.48 2.89
C ARG A 22 2.69 -26.15 1.59
N LEU A 23 1.76 -25.19 1.67
CA LEU A 23 0.97 -24.79 0.50
C LEU A 23 1.83 -24.10 -0.58
N SER A 24 2.84 -23.35 -0.18
CA SER A 24 3.80 -22.73 -1.11
C SER A 24 4.62 -23.78 -1.86
N GLU A 25 5.10 -24.80 -1.16
CA GLU A 25 5.83 -25.93 -1.76
C GLU A 25 4.93 -26.72 -2.72
N GLU A 26 3.69 -27.01 -2.30
CA GLU A 26 2.71 -27.73 -3.13
C GLU A 26 2.35 -26.91 -4.38
N ASN A 27 2.15 -25.61 -4.26
CA ASN A 27 1.89 -24.71 -5.38
C ASN A 27 3.06 -24.71 -6.37
N LEU A 28 4.29 -24.65 -5.89
CA LEU A 28 5.49 -24.73 -6.72
C LEU A 28 5.56 -26.08 -7.47
N GLN A 29 5.25 -27.18 -6.80
CA GLN A 29 5.23 -28.49 -7.39
C GLN A 29 4.14 -28.63 -8.47
N LEU A 30 2.92 -28.14 -8.19
CA LEU A 30 1.82 -28.13 -9.14
C LEU A 30 2.13 -27.28 -10.38
N ARG A 31 2.75 -26.12 -10.20
CA ARG A 31 3.19 -25.25 -11.30
C ARG A 31 4.20 -25.94 -12.21
N ARG A 32 5.17 -26.65 -11.63
CA ARG A 32 6.14 -27.47 -12.40
C ARG A 32 5.44 -28.59 -13.20
N GLN A 33 4.48 -29.27 -12.59
CA GLN A 33 3.71 -30.33 -13.27
C GLN A 33 2.85 -29.80 -14.42
N LEU A 34 2.30 -28.61 -14.29
CA LEU A 34 1.47 -27.95 -15.30
C LEU A 34 2.29 -27.21 -16.37
N GLY A 35 3.63 -27.24 -16.29
CA GLY A 35 4.50 -26.61 -17.30
C GLY A 35 4.45 -25.09 -17.28
N PHE A 36 3.96 -24.47 -16.19
CA PHE A 36 4.14 -23.03 -16.00
C PHE A 36 5.63 -22.76 -15.80
N ALA A 37 6.16 -21.78 -16.56
CA ALA A 37 7.52 -21.31 -16.37
C ALA A 37 7.74 -20.98 -14.87
N GLU A 38 8.87 -21.42 -14.33
CA GLU A 38 9.28 -20.99 -13.00
C GLU A 38 9.23 -19.46 -13.02
N ILE A 39 8.45 -18.86 -12.14
CA ILE A 39 8.61 -17.45 -11.84
C ILE A 39 10.08 -17.37 -11.38
N PRO A 40 10.96 -16.62 -12.10
CA PRO A 40 12.35 -16.50 -11.68
C PRO A 40 12.30 -16.12 -10.23
N GLY A 41 12.88 -16.97 -9.38
CA GLY A 41 12.69 -17.03 -7.94
C GLY A 41 12.14 -15.75 -7.35
N GLU A 42 11.08 -15.87 -6.57
CA GLU A 42 11.01 -15.04 -5.40
C GLU A 42 12.31 -15.32 -4.58
N ASN A 43 13.38 -14.67 -5.04
CA ASN A 43 14.28 -14.11 -4.09
C ASN A 43 13.33 -13.21 -3.28
N VAL A 44 12.89 -13.69 -2.15
CA VAL A 44 12.65 -12.82 -1.02
C VAL A 44 14.01 -12.15 -0.86
N GLU A 45 14.23 -11.10 -1.66
CA GLU A 45 15.29 -10.17 -1.41
C GLU A 45 14.97 -9.74 0.01
N LYS A 46 15.77 -10.27 0.95
CA LYS A 46 15.88 -9.67 2.28
C LYS A 46 15.89 -8.18 1.99
N PRO A 47 15.01 -7.40 2.64
CA PRO A 47 14.93 -5.98 2.34
C PRO A 47 16.35 -5.49 2.25
N VAL A 48 16.71 -4.96 1.08
CA VAL A 48 18.07 -4.49 0.80
C VAL A 48 18.34 -3.44 1.86
N THR A 49 19.05 -3.83 2.92
CA THR A 49 19.40 -2.99 4.06
C THR A 49 20.49 -1.98 3.68
N ASP A 50 20.73 -1.80 2.39
CA ASP A 50 21.53 -0.74 1.83
C ASP A 50 20.63 0.20 1.02
N VAL A 51 19.55 0.67 1.64
CA VAL A 51 18.89 1.89 1.18
C VAL A 51 19.91 2.99 1.44
N ALA A 52 20.69 3.33 0.43
CA ALA A 52 21.48 4.56 0.43
C ALA A 52 20.57 5.63 1.03
N SER A 53 20.92 6.17 2.19
CA SER A 53 20.01 6.91 3.06
C SER A 53 19.42 8.08 2.29
N VAL A 54 18.24 7.86 1.70
CA VAL A 54 17.51 8.90 0.97
C VAL A 54 17.19 10.00 1.97
N ASN A 55 17.58 11.23 1.62
CA ASN A 55 17.44 12.40 2.48
C ASN A 55 16.92 13.60 1.68
N LYS A 56 16.83 14.76 2.31
CA LYS A 56 16.29 15.97 1.66
C LYS A 56 17.07 16.42 0.41
N TYR A 57 18.34 16.04 0.29
CA TYR A 57 19.21 16.40 -0.83
C TYR A 57 19.22 15.33 -1.95
N SER A 58 18.64 14.16 -1.71
CA SER A 58 18.53 13.09 -2.70
C SER A 58 17.71 13.55 -3.91
N SER A 59 18.02 12.98 -5.07
CA SER A 59 17.30 13.28 -6.31
C SER A 59 15.82 12.89 -6.22
N SER A 60 15.00 13.49 -7.07
CA SER A 60 13.58 13.15 -7.17
C SER A 60 13.39 11.68 -7.51
N LYS A 61 14.26 11.11 -8.34
CA LYS A 61 14.22 9.70 -8.72
C LYS A 61 14.42 8.78 -7.51
N GLU A 62 15.46 9.02 -6.70
CA GLU A 62 15.71 8.24 -5.48
C GLU A 62 14.55 8.32 -4.49
N LYS A 63 13.94 9.50 -4.35
CA LYS A 63 12.76 9.70 -3.48
C LYS A 63 11.54 8.94 -4.00
N ILE A 64 11.30 8.91 -5.32
CA ILE A 64 10.22 8.15 -5.94
C ILE A 64 10.44 6.65 -5.77
N GLU A 65 11.66 6.17 -5.98
CA GLU A 65 12.04 4.76 -5.79
C GLU A 65 11.82 4.34 -4.34
N LEU A 66 12.22 5.16 -3.38
CA LEU A 66 11.95 4.93 -1.96
C LEU A 66 10.44 4.89 -1.68
N PHE A 67 9.68 5.85 -2.19
CA PHE A 67 8.23 5.87 -2.03
C PHE A 67 7.59 4.57 -2.54
N ARG A 68 7.97 4.11 -3.74
CA ARG A 68 7.48 2.86 -4.32
C ARG A 68 7.87 1.63 -3.50
N SER A 69 9.05 1.62 -2.91
CA SER A 69 9.51 0.50 -2.07
C SER A 69 8.72 0.39 -0.76
N LEU A 70 8.38 1.55 -0.15
CA LEU A 70 7.67 1.61 1.12
C LEU A 70 6.15 1.41 0.98
N PHE A 71 5.57 1.96 -0.09
CA PHE A 71 4.11 2.01 -0.29
C PHE A 71 3.66 1.15 -1.48
N ARG A 72 4.06 -0.12 -1.47
CA ARG A 72 3.65 -1.08 -2.51
C ARG A 72 2.19 -1.50 -2.28
N GLY A 73 1.32 -1.11 -3.20
CA GLY A 73 -0.09 -1.47 -3.20
C GLY A 73 -0.56 -1.85 -4.60
N LYS A 74 -1.87 -1.72 -4.90
CA LYS A 74 -2.42 -1.91 -6.24
C LYS A 74 -1.73 -0.99 -7.23
N GLU A 75 -1.29 -1.55 -8.36
CA GLU A 75 -0.60 -0.79 -9.41
C GLU A 75 -1.57 -0.19 -10.43
N ASP A 76 -2.75 -0.78 -10.57
CA ASP A 76 -3.76 -0.44 -11.56
C ASP A 76 -4.71 0.69 -11.13
N VAL A 77 -4.61 1.13 -9.87
CA VAL A 77 -5.45 2.19 -9.30
C VAL A 77 -4.78 2.89 -8.13
N PHE A 78 -4.98 4.19 -8.06
CA PHE A 78 -4.66 4.99 -6.87
C PHE A 78 -5.77 6.00 -6.61
N ALA A 79 -5.85 6.52 -5.39
CA ALA A 79 -6.75 7.60 -5.04
C ALA A 79 -6.04 8.94 -5.11
N ARG A 80 -6.80 10.01 -5.39
CA ARG A 80 -6.33 11.40 -5.29
C ARG A 80 -7.26 12.18 -4.37
N ARG A 81 -6.66 13.04 -3.56
CA ARG A 81 -7.42 13.96 -2.71
C ARG A 81 -8.13 15.00 -3.56
N TRP A 82 -9.37 15.27 -3.23
CA TRP A 82 -10.14 16.38 -3.78
C TRP A 82 -10.55 17.32 -2.66
N GLN A 83 -10.72 18.59 -3.00
CA GLN A 83 -11.27 19.59 -2.10
C GLN A 83 -12.20 20.52 -2.87
N SER A 84 -13.39 20.74 -2.31
CA SER A 84 -14.35 21.70 -2.84
C SER A 84 -14.01 23.12 -2.34
N THR A 85 -13.79 24.03 -3.25
CA THR A 85 -13.57 25.45 -2.94
C THR A 85 -14.82 26.14 -2.39
N THR A 86 -16.01 25.61 -2.73
CA THR A 86 -17.29 26.21 -2.34
C THR A 86 -17.76 25.73 -0.96
N SER A 87 -17.65 24.42 -0.69
CA SER A 87 -18.19 23.83 0.55
C SER A 87 -17.12 23.53 1.59
N GLY A 88 -15.83 23.66 1.25
CA GLY A 88 -14.70 23.28 2.10
C GLY A 88 -14.54 21.77 2.32
N LYS A 89 -15.47 20.96 1.81
CA LYS A 89 -15.40 19.49 1.95
C LYS A 89 -14.23 18.93 1.15
N SER A 90 -13.61 17.89 1.70
CA SER A 90 -12.54 17.16 1.06
C SER A 90 -12.73 15.65 1.22
N GLY A 91 -11.98 14.86 0.45
CA GLY A 91 -12.00 13.41 0.51
C GLY A 91 -11.07 12.82 -0.54
N TYR A 92 -11.10 11.51 -0.67
CA TYR A 92 -10.33 10.79 -1.68
C TYR A 92 -11.26 10.09 -2.66
N GLN A 93 -10.82 10.01 -3.91
CA GLN A 93 -11.52 9.25 -4.95
C GLN A 93 -10.52 8.55 -5.85
N PRO A 94 -10.85 7.35 -6.38
CA PRO A 94 -10.03 6.71 -7.40
C PRO A 94 -9.85 7.61 -8.60
N VAL A 95 -8.63 7.69 -9.13
CA VAL A 95 -8.35 8.48 -10.34
C VAL A 95 -8.88 7.76 -11.56
N CYS A 96 -9.56 8.50 -12.43
CA CYS A 96 -10.12 8.01 -13.68
C CYS A 96 -9.56 8.81 -14.85
N GLU A 97 -9.06 8.14 -15.88
CA GLU A 97 -8.52 8.81 -17.07
C GLU A 97 -9.58 9.58 -17.86
N ASN A 98 -10.84 9.11 -17.79
CA ASN A 98 -11.97 9.79 -18.43
C ASN A 98 -12.60 10.89 -17.55
N GLU A 99 -11.96 11.26 -16.43
CA GLU A 99 -12.51 12.29 -15.55
C GLU A 99 -12.60 13.63 -16.27
N TRP A 100 -13.80 14.22 -16.30
CA TRP A 100 -14.14 15.45 -17.02
C TRP A 100 -14.05 15.38 -18.55
N ALA A 101 -13.84 14.20 -19.14
CA ALA A 101 -13.84 14.03 -20.59
C ALA A 101 -15.26 14.22 -21.14
N GLU A 102 -15.41 15.10 -22.13
CA GLU A 102 -16.68 15.38 -22.78
C GLU A 102 -17.26 14.13 -23.44
N GLY A 103 -18.54 13.88 -23.25
CA GLY A 103 -19.24 12.68 -23.76
C GLY A 103 -18.96 11.39 -23.00
N LEU A 104 -17.92 11.33 -22.16
CA LEU A 104 -17.55 10.14 -21.39
C LEU A 104 -17.87 10.30 -19.89
N CYS A 105 -17.63 11.47 -19.31
CA CYS A 105 -17.83 11.73 -17.89
C CYS A 105 -19.06 12.63 -17.65
N ASP A 106 -20.11 12.05 -17.09
CA ASP A 106 -21.28 12.81 -16.60
C ASP A 106 -21.54 12.50 -15.12
N LYS A 107 -20.89 13.26 -14.23
CA LYS A 107 -21.01 13.10 -12.76
C LYS A 107 -22.41 13.48 -12.23
N ARG A 108 -23.27 14.12 -13.03
CA ARG A 108 -24.67 14.40 -12.66
C ARG A 108 -25.55 13.20 -12.89
N LYS A 109 -25.25 12.41 -13.94
CA LYS A 109 -26.00 11.21 -14.32
C LYS A 109 -25.55 9.96 -13.58
N TYR A 110 -24.25 9.80 -13.39
CA TYR A 110 -23.67 8.60 -12.79
C TYR A 110 -22.77 8.93 -11.60
N LYS A 111 -22.87 8.14 -10.53
CA LYS A 111 -21.80 8.07 -9.51
C LYS A 111 -20.60 7.39 -10.12
N CYS A 112 -19.37 7.85 -9.79
CA CYS A 112 -18.14 7.26 -10.34
C CYS A 112 -18.03 5.75 -10.14
N ALA A 113 -18.56 5.21 -9.03
CA ALA A 113 -18.56 3.76 -8.78
C ALA A 113 -19.35 2.95 -9.83
N ASN A 114 -20.39 3.54 -10.41
CA ASN A 114 -21.32 2.90 -11.36
C ASN A 114 -21.19 3.46 -12.77
N CYS A 115 -20.12 4.21 -13.07
CA CYS A 115 -19.92 4.82 -14.38
C CYS A 115 -19.50 3.76 -15.40
N PRO A 116 -20.23 3.60 -16.53
CA PRO A 116 -19.88 2.62 -17.57
C PRO A 116 -18.59 2.98 -18.31
N ASN A 117 -18.18 4.24 -18.29
CA ASN A 117 -16.97 4.75 -18.94
C ASN A 117 -15.81 4.92 -17.96
N ARG A 118 -15.89 4.29 -16.78
CA ARG A 118 -14.85 4.41 -15.77
C ARG A 118 -13.59 3.70 -16.26
N MET A 119 -12.48 4.45 -16.36
CA MET A 119 -11.16 3.93 -16.68
C MET A 119 -10.18 4.33 -15.58
N LEU A 120 -9.83 3.38 -14.73
CA LEU A 120 -8.92 3.62 -13.61
C LEU A 120 -7.52 3.89 -14.14
N LYS A 121 -6.81 4.81 -13.49
CA LYS A 121 -5.45 5.20 -13.84
C LYS A 121 -4.45 4.51 -12.94
N SER A 122 -3.42 3.92 -13.54
CA SER A 122 -2.25 3.40 -12.83
C SER A 122 -1.42 4.54 -12.24
N LEU A 123 -0.83 4.29 -11.06
CA LEU A 123 0.08 5.23 -10.42
C LEU A 123 1.41 5.30 -11.18
N ASN A 124 1.77 6.49 -11.64
CA ASN A 124 3.04 6.73 -12.33
C ASN A 124 3.98 7.63 -11.50
N ASP A 125 5.22 7.79 -11.95
CA ASP A 125 6.25 8.56 -11.27
C ASP A 125 5.94 10.05 -11.20
N GLU A 126 5.23 10.59 -12.18
CA GLU A 126 4.82 11.99 -12.18
C GLU A 126 3.78 12.28 -11.09
N ASP A 127 2.84 11.34 -10.87
CA ASP A 127 1.84 11.47 -9.80
C ASP A 127 2.53 11.42 -8.42
N ILE A 128 3.52 10.54 -8.23
CA ILE A 128 4.33 10.46 -7.01
C ILE A 128 5.17 11.74 -6.87
N TYR A 129 5.80 12.20 -7.92
CA TYR A 129 6.58 13.43 -7.90
C TYR A 129 5.75 14.63 -7.42
N LYS A 130 4.55 14.81 -7.99
CA LYS A 130 3.63 15.90 -7.59
C LYS A 130 3.23 15.79 -6.11
N HIS A 131 2.97 14.57 -5.65
CA HIS A 131 2.66 14.31 -4.24
C HIS A 131 3.81 14.71 -3.31
N LEU A 132 5.04 14.32 -3.66
CA LEU A 132 6.23 14.64 -2.87
C LEU A 132 6.61 16.13 -2.94
N GLU A 133 6.27 16.80 -4.03
CA GLU A 133 6.52 18.23 -4.22
C GLU A 133 5.55 19.11 -3.40
N GLY A 134 4.28 18.67 -3.25
CA GLY A 134 3.28 19.33 -2.42
C GLY A 134 2.97 20.77 -2.81
N LYS A 135 2.95 21.09 -4.09
CA LYS A 135 2.76 22.48 -4.59
C LYS A 135 1.31 22.93 -4.67
N ASP A 136 0.35 22.02 -4.64
CA ASP A 136 -1.06 22.39 -4.69
C ASP A 136 -1.52 22.93 -3.33
N GLY A 137 -1.84 24.21 -3.27
CA GLY A 137 -2.30 24.88 -2.03
C GLY A 137 -3.59 24.32 -1.42
N LEU A 138 -4.34 23.49 -2.16
CA LEU A 138 -5.50 22.74 -1.68
C LEU A 138 -5.18 21.27 -1.42
N ALA A 139 -3.90 20.88 -1.50
CA ALA A 139 -3.41 19.52 -1.33
C ALA A 139 -4.14 18.48 -2.22
N ARG A 140 -4.51 18.85 -3.45
CA ARG A 140 -5.15 17.94 -4.43
C ARG A 140 -4.14 17.06 -5.15
N ASP A 141 -2.86 17.29 -4.95
CA ASP A 141 -1.73 16.47 -5.36
C ASP A 141 -1.44 15.31 -4.39
N VAL A 142 -2.08 15.30 -3.22
CA VAL A 142 -1.98 14.19 -2.27
C VAL A 142 -2.65 12.95 -2.84
N ILE A 143 -1.88 11.85 -2.87
CA ILE A 143 -2.33 10.54 -3.35
C ILE A 143 -2.61 9.59 -2.20
N GLY A 144 -3.44 8.59 -2.45
CA GLY A 144 -3.72 7.48 -1.54
C GLY A 144 -3.47 6.16 -2.25
N ILE A 145 -2.85 5.24 -1.55
CA ILE A 145 -2.53 3.89 -2.04
C ILE A 145 -3.60 2.91 -1.56
N TYR A 146 -3.95 1.96 -2.41
CA TYR A 146 -4.77 0.81 -2.02
C TYR A 146 -3.84 -0.34 -1.61
N PRO A 147 -3.62 -0.56 -0.30
CA PRO A 147 -2.61 -1.51 0.16
C PRO A 147 -2.96 -2.96 -0.14
N MET A 148 -4.25 -3.33 -0.12
CA MET A 148 -4.71 -4.68 -0.37
C MET A 148 -4.66 -5.01 -1.86
N LEU A 149 -3.90 -6.02 -2.24
CA LEU A 149 -3.75 -6.51 -3.61
C LEU A 149 -4.99 -7.31 -4.06
N HIS A 150 -4.98 -7.79 -5.30
CA HIS A 150 -6.12 -8.56 -5.86
C HIS A 150 -6.27 -9.96 -5.25
N ASP A 151 -5.19 -10.50 -4.70
CA ASP A 151 -5.13 -11.80 -4.00
C ASP A 151 -5.37 -11.67 -2.49
N GLU A 152 -5.86 -10.50 -2.03
CA GLU A 152 -6.14 -10.17 -0.64
C GLU A 152 -4.89 -10.10 0.28
N THR A 153 -3.70 -10.08 -0.31
CA THR A 153 -2.45 -9.84 0.43
C THR A 153 -2.13 -8.34 0.50
N CYS A 154 -1.18 -7.96 1.34
CA CYS A 154 -0.63 -6.61 1.41
C CYS A 154 0.89 -6.63 1.67
N ASN A 155 1.59 -5.60 1.20
CA ASN A 155 3.05 -5.48 1.35
C ASN A 155 3.46 -4.70 2.59
N PHE A 156 2.55 -4.00 3.24
CA PHE A 156 2.81 -3.22 4.45
C PHE A 156 1.57 -3.15 5.34
N LEU A 157 1.81 -2.99 6.62
CA LEU A 157 0.78 -2.68 7.63
C LEU A 157 0.98 -1.24 8.08
N CYS A 158 -0.11 -0.51 8.26
CA CYS A 158 -0.11 0.82 8.84
C CYS A 158 -0.84 0.79 10.17
N ALA A 159 -0.19 1.24 11.23
CA ALA A 159 -0.82 1.47 12.53
C ALA A 159 -0.97 2.99 12.74
N ASP A 160 -2.17 3.42 13.10
CA ASP A 160 -2.51 4.81 13.37
C ASP A 160 -2.69 5.01 14.88
N PHE A 161 -2.03 6.01 15.43
CA PHE A 161 -2.04 6.34 16.85
C PHE A 161 -2.45 7.81 17.00
N ASP A 162 -3.72 8.09 17.21
CA ASP A 162 -4.30 9.43 17.17
C ASP A 162 -4.88 9.90 18.54
N GLU A 163 -4.82 9.06 19.59
CA GLU A 163 -5.29 9.42 20.92
C GLU A 163 -4.25 10.21 21.73
N GLU A 164 -4.70 10.87 22.79
CA GLU A 164 -3.83 11.59 23.71
C GLU A 164 -2.83 10.62 24.38
N GLY A 165 -1.53 10.93 24.30
CA GLY A 165 -0.48 10.08 24.86
C GLY A 165 0.08 9.04 23.88
N PHE A 166 -0.24 9.16 22.59
CA PHE A 166 0.17 8.25 21.52
C PHE A 166 1.70 7.97 21.50
N GLU A 167 2.54 8.88 21.98
CA GLU A 167 3.99 8.68 21.99
C GLU A 167 4.41 7.46 22.83
N LYS A 168 3.68 7.17 23.92
CA LYS A 168 3.92 5.98 24.75
C LYS A 168 3.50 4.72 24.02
N ASP A 169 2.36 4.77 23.34
CA ASP A 169 1.82 3.63 22.60
C ASP A 169 2.70 3.31 21.40
N VAL A 170 3.18 4.32 20.67
CA VAL A 170 4.17 4.16 19.59
C VAL A 170 5.47 3.56 20.11
N SER A 171 5.96 4.03 21.29
CA SER A 171 7.19 3.49 21.88
C SER A 171 7.02 2.02 22.26
N ALA A 172 5.93 1.67 22.94
CA ALA A 172 5.62 0.29 23.31
C ALA A 172 5.45 -0.61 22.08
N PHE A 173 4.75 -0.13 21.06
CA PHE A 173 4.58 -0.86 19.78
C PHE A 173 5.92 -1.15 19.12
N ARG A 174 6.82 -0.16 19.04
CA ARG A 174 8.16 -0.33 18.46
C ARG A 174 9.03 -1.29 19.26
N GLU A 175 8.95 -1.29 20.59
CA GLU A 175 9.66 -2.24 21.45
C GLU A 175 9.20 -3.67 21.16
N VAL A 176 7.88 -3.91 21.12
CA VAL A 176 7.33 -5.23 20.78
C VAL A 176 7.72 -5.67 19.37
N CYS A 177 7.65 -4.77 18.39
CA CYS A 177 8.09 -5.09 17.03
C CYS A 177 9.58 -5.50 17.00
N LYS A 178 10.43 -4.79 17.76
CA LYS A 178 11.86 -5.13 17.86
C LYS A 178 12.10 -6.49 18.54
N GLU A 179 11.34 -6.81 19.59
CA GLU A 179 11.43 -8.11 20.27
C GLU A 179 10.99 -9.26 19.36
N LEU A 180 10.04 -9.01 18.46
CA LEU A 180 9.50 -9.99 17.51
C LEU A 180 10.21 -10.00 16.14
N ASP A 181 11.28 -9.21 15.98
CA ASP A 181 12.01 -9.01 14.71
C ASP A 181 11.11 -8.56 13.55
N ILE A 182 10.11 -7.74 13.87
CA ILE A 182 9.21 -7.12 12.89
C ILE A 182 9.79 -5.76 12.48
N PRO A 183 10.08 -5.52 11.19
CA PRO A 183 10.61 -4.24 10.71
C PRO A 183 9.56 -3.12 10.83
N VAL A 184 9.91 -1.99 11.47
CA VAL A 184 9.09 -0.79 11.65
C VAL A 184 9.91 0.48 11.50
#